data_70c3d5d9cc8218e694144dacb910516f
#
_entry.id   70c3d5d9cc8218e694144dacb910516f
#
_cell.length_a   1.000
_cell.length_b   1.000
_cell.length_c   1.000
_cell.angle_alpha   90.00
_cell.angle_beta   90.00
_cell.angle_gamma   90.00
#
_symmetry.space_group_name_H-M   'P 1'
#
loop_
_entity.id
_entity.type
_entity.pdbx_description
1 polymer ?
#
loop_
_entity_poly.entity_id
_entity_poly.type
_entity_poly.pdbx_seq_one_letter_code
_entity_poly.pdbx_strand_id
1 'polypeptide(L)' 'MPIYRQLADLLAKQIEEGKLRPGQPLPSELHLQQTYGVARGTVRMAMRELRDRGLVVTVHARGTFVAERS' A
#
# COMPACT_ATOMS: atom_id res chain seq x y z
N MET A 1 17.55 -5.98 -1.38
CA MET A 1 16.13 -5.84 -1.74
C MET A 1 15.82 -4.36 -1.98
N PRO A 2 15.14 -4.00 -3.07
CA PRO A 2 14.79 -2.60 -3.34
C PRO A 2 13.91 -2.01 -2.24
N ILE A 3 14.07 -0.72 -1.98
CA ILE A 3 13.32 -0.02 -0.93
C ILE A 3 11.80 -0.13 -1.14
N TYR A 4 11.33 -0.02 -2.38
CA TYR A 4 9.89 -0.13 -2.65
C TYR A 4 9.33 -1.48 -2.25
N ARG A 5 10.11 -2.54 -2.40
CA ARG A 5 9.68 -3.89 -2.04
C ARG A 5 9.62 -4.07 -0.53
N GLN A 6 10.57 -3.47 0.18
CA GLN A 6 10.55 -3.45 1.64
C GLN A 6 9.31 -2.72 2.16
N LEU A 7 8.97 -1.59 1.54
CA LEU A 7 7.76 -0.85 1.89
C LEU A 7 6.50 -1.67 1.59
N ALA A 8 6.45 -2.33 0.43
CA ALA A 8 5.33 -3.20 0.09
C ALA A 8 5.19 -4.34 1.09
N ASP A 9 6.30 -4.98 1.46
CA ASP A 9 6.28 -6.07 2.45
C ASP A 9 5.78 -5.60 3.81
N LEU A 10 6.19 -4.41 4.24
CA LEU A 10 5.75 -3.83 5.49
C LEU A 10 4.24 -3.58 5.49
N LEU A 11 3.72 -3.01 4.42
CA LEU A 11 2.28 -2.74 4.29
C LEU A 11 1.50 -4.04 4.16
N ALA A 12 2.03 -5.02 3.41
CA ALA A 12 1.41 -6.34 3.29
C ALA A 12 1.27 -6.99 4.68
N LYS A 13 2.30 -6.86 5.50
CA LYS A 13 2.27 -7.40 6.86
C LYS A 13 1.17 -6.74 7.70
N GLN A 14 1.01 -5.43 7.57
CA GLN A 14 -0.06 -4.71 8.29
C GLN A 14 -1.44 -5.19 7.85
N ILE A 15 -1.60 -5.49 6.57
CA ILE A 15 -2.85 -6.04 6.05
C ILE A 15 -3.09 -7.43 6.64
N GLU A 16 -2.07 -8.28 6.66
CA GLU A 16 -2.17 -9.63 7.21
C GLU A 16 -2.47 -9.65 8.69
N GLU A 17 -1.90 -8.69 9.44
CA GLU A 17 -2.12 -8.59 10.88
C GLU A 17 -3.44 -7.90 11.24
N GLY A 18 -4.20 -7.46 10.27
CA GLY A 18 -5.49 -6.81 10.50
C GLY A 18 -5.41 -5.35 10.91
N LYS A 19 -4.22 -4.75 10.87
CA LYS A 19 -4.06 -3.33 11.16
C LYS A 19 -4.65 -2.47 10.05
N LEU A 20 -4.58 -2.96 8.83
CA LEU A 20 -5.27 -2.39 7.68
C LEU A 20 -6.32 -3.41 7.24
N ARG A 21 -7.57 -3.08 7.45
CA ARG A 21 -8.68 -4.00 7.23
C ARG A 21 -9.18 -3.99 5.79
N PRO A 22 -9.78 -5.10 5.30
CA PRO A 22 -10.40 -5.12 3.97
C PRO A 22 -11.37 -3.96 3.78
N GLY A 23 -11.28 -3.32 2.62
CA GLY A 23 -12.11 -2.16 2.28
C GLY A 23 -11.65 -0.85 2.88
N GLN A 24 -10.67 -0.86 3.78
CA GLN A 24 -10.14 0.34 4.40
C GLN A 24 -9.23 1.09 3.42
N PRO A 25 -9.32 2.43 3.35
CA PRO A 25 -8.38 3.19 2.52
C PRO A 25 -6.98 3.14 3.10
N LEU A 26 -5.99 3.02 2.21
CA LEU A 26 -4.59 3.15 2.60
C LEU A 26 -4.26 4.62 2.85
N PRO A 27 -3.23 4.90 3.66
CA PRO A 27 -2.74 6.26 3.81
C PRO A 27 -2.37 6.86 2.45
N SER A 28 -2.45 8.19 2.34
CA SER A 28 -2.10 8.88 1.10
C SER A 28 -0.63 8.68 0.74
N GLU A 29 -0.29 8.89 -0.53
CA GLU A 29 1.11 8.83 -0.96
C GLU A 29 1.98 9.79 -0.16
N LEU A 30 1.50 11.01 0.06
CA LEU A 30 2.25 12.00 0.83
C LEU A 30 2.48 11.53 2.26
N HIS A 31 1.46 10.98 2.89
CA HIS A 31 1.57 10.46 4.25
C HIS A 31 2.61 9.33 4.33
N LEU A 32 2.60 8.42 3.36
CA LEU A 32 3.56 7.33 3.31
C LEU A 32 4.98 7.83 3.06
N GLN A 33 5.14 8.85 2.20
CA GLN A 33 6.44 9.48 1.99
C GLN A 33 6.99 10.06 3.29
N GLN A 34 6.17 10.76 4.03
CA GLN A 34 6.57 11.40 5.28
C GLN A 34 6.82 10.38 6.39
N THR A 35 5.96 9.38 6.50
CA THR A 35 6.06 8.36 7.54
C THR A 35 7.31 7.50 7.38
N TYR A 36 7.64 7.13 6.16
CA TYR A 36 8.75 6.20 5.90
C TYR A 36 9.99 6.87 5.32
N GLY A 37 9.93 8.19 5.08
CA GLY A 37 11.08 8.92 4.57
C GLY A 37 11.51 8.48 3.18
N VAL A 38 10.56 8.18 2.30
CA VAL A 38 10.86 7.70 0.95
C VAL A 38 10.30 8.64 -0.11
N ALA A 39 10.84 8.55 -1.32
CA ALA A 39 10.38 9.36 -2.44
C ALA A 39 9.03 8.89 -2.96
N ARG A 40 8.32 9.78 -3.65
CA ARG A 40 7.02 9.49 -4.24
C ARG A 40 7.06 8.29 -5.17
N GLY A 41 8.10 8.19 -6.02
CA GLY A 41 8.25 7.07 -6.93
C GLY A 41 8.36 5.74 -6.21
N THR A 42 9.03 5.71 -5.07
CA THR A 42 9.14 4.52 -4.23
C THR A 42 7.77 4.09 -3.71
N VAL A 43 6.96 5.04 -3.25
CA VAL A 43 5.60 4.75 -2.77
C VAL A 43 4.75 4.19 -3.92
N ARG A 44 4.85 4.81 -5.10
CA ARG A 44 4.07 4.35 -6.26
C ARG A 44 4.44 2.95 -6.68
N MET A 45 5.73 2.62 -6.66
CA MET A 45 6.19 1.26 -6.97
C MET A 45 5.72 0.25 -5.92
N ALA A 46 5.72 0.64 -4.65
CA ALA A 46 5.22 -0.20 -3.58
C ALA A 46 3.72 -0.49 -3.76
N MET A 47 2.94 0.53 -4.12
CA MET A 47 1.50 0.36 -4.38
C MET A 47 1.27 -0.57 -5.56
N ARG A 48 2.07 -0.44 -6.62
CA ARG A 48 1.99 -1.33 -7.78
C ARG A 48 2.26 -2.78 -7.37
N GLU A 49 3.29 -2.98 -6.56
CA GLU A 49 3.62 -4.32 -6.06
C GLU A 49 2.46 -4.91 -5.26
N LEU A 50 1.82 -4.11 -4.40
CA LEU A 50 0.68 -4.56 -3.62
C LEU A 50 -0.52 -4.89 -4.49
N ARG A 51 -0.76 -4.12 -5.55
CA ARG A 51 -1.82 -4.43 -6.53
C ARG A 51 -1.54 -5.74 -7.24
N ASP A 52 -0.29 -5.94 -7.65
CA ASP A 52 0.12 -7.17 -8.34
C ASP A 52 -0.04 -8.40 -7.43
N ARG A 53 0.12 -8.23 -6.13
CA ARG A 53 -0.11 -9.29 -5.13
C ARG A 53 -1.61 -9.48 -4.82
N GLY A 54 -2.48 -8.60 -5.32
CA GLY A 54 -3.91 -8.68 -5.06
C GLY A 54 -4.31 -8.18 -3.66
N LEU A 55 -3.44 -7.44 -2.98
CA LEU A 55 -3.70 -6.98 -1.62
C LEU A 55 -4.39 -5.62 -1.55
N VAL A 56 -4.30 -4.82 -2.60
CA VAL A 56 -4.95 -3.52 -2.68
C VAL A 56 -5.56 -3.31 -4.05
N VAL A 57 -6.54 -2.41 -4.12
CA VAL A 57 -7.15 -1.98 -5.38
C VAL A 57 -7.14 -0.47 -5.44
N THR A 58 -6.92 0.08 -6.62
CA THR A 58 -7.00 1.52 -6.85
C THR A 58 -8.33 1.83 -7.52
N VAL A 59 -9.08 2.74 -6.91
CA VAL A 59 -10.36 3.18 -7.44
C VAL A 59 -10.17 4.61 -7.96
N HIS A 60 -10.46 4.83 -9.24
CA HIS A 60 -10.26 6.12 -9.88
C HIS A 60 -10.95 7.24 -9.08
N ALA A 61 -10.25 8.33 -8.85
CA ALA A 61 -10.69 9.52 -8.12
C ALA A 61 -11.04 9.29 -6.65
N ARG A 62 -10.89 8.07 -6.12
CA ARG A 62 -11.21 7.76 -4.71
C ARG A 62 -10.00 7.35 -3.89
N GLY A 63 -8.99 6.76 -4.52
CA GLY A 63 -7.76 6.35 -3.85
C GLY A 63 -7.51 4.86 -3.91
N THR A 64 -6.64 4.40 -3.03
CA THR A 64 -6.24 3.00 -2.94
C THR A 64 -6.79 2.40 -1.67
N PHE A 65 -7.39 1.23 -1.78
CA PHE A 65 -8.07 0.55 -0.67
C PHE A 65 -7.53 -0.86 -0.51
N VAL A 66 -7.58 -1.37 0.70
CA VAL A 66 -7.26 -2.77 0.96
C VAL A 66 -8.30 -3.64 0.24
N ALA A 67 -7.83 -4.63 -0.52
CA ALA A 67 -8.71 -5.51 -1.26
C ALA A 67 -9.56 -6.33 -0.30
N GLU A 68 -10.84 -6.50 -0.64
CA GLU A 68 -11.72 -7.36 0.13
C GLU A 68 -11.49 -8.80 -0.31
N ARG A 69 -11.34 -9.68 0.66
CA ARG A 69 -11.21 -11.11 0.40
C ARG A 69 -12.57 -11.77 0.57
N SER A 70 -12.97 -12.46 -0.46
CA SER A 70 -14.17 -13.30 -0.40
C SER A 70 -13.88 -14.60 0.33
#